data_245b54374cdbb2f2db5688f856551226
#
_entry.id   245b54374cdbb2f2db5688f856551226
#
_cell.length_a   1.000
_cell.length_b   1.000
_cell.length_c   1.000
_cell.angle_alpha   90.00
_cell.angle_beta   90.00
_cell.angle_gamma   90.00
#
_symmetry.space_group_name_H-M   'P 1'
#
loop_
_entity.id
_entity.type
_entity.pdbx_description
1 polymer ?
#
loop_
_entity_poly.entity_id
_entity_poly.type
_entity_poly.pdbx_seq_one_letter_code
_entity_poly.pdbx_strand_id
1 'polypeptide(L)'
;MLLALTGDRGGRTWRLADTCAACAAATSHTAVVPDTLLSSPRPQPAAPPRSAARTGLGTEFDERVRVREMLTYLGAALPRFTSPAARLLGLQCALRADTRGHVRLPAGLLRGMRLRGHRELWQELAHAGWLEPPDVRSPLMQVRLLDAAVLDQALGRCARRRAAHWALYPAPLALPPAPPALRLTVLVLAAHMCANAAHSADMDVLARLCGHSPQQTGELLDRLVATRTLRAWQHNRETDEVSWQLPQPRARARPAVPSRRCQAPLP
;
A
#
# COMPACT_ATOMS: atom_id res chain seq x y z
N MET A 1 -11.88 2.69 36.11
CA MET A 1 -10.61 2.62 35.39
C MET A 1 -10.69 3.61 34.24
N LEU A 2 -9.65 4.36 34.01
CA LEU A 2 -9.58 5.35 32.92
C LEU A 2 -8.62 4.84 31.87
N LEU A 3 -8.96 5.02 30.60
CA LEU A 3 -8.05 4.75 29.49
C LEU A 3 -7.16 5.99 29.30
N ALA A 4 -5.86 5.82 29.38
CA ALA A 4 -4.93 6.93 29.27
C ALA A 4 -3.83 6.65 28.23
N LEU A 5 -3.50 7.67 27.45
CA LEU A 5 -2.38 7.70 26.53
C LEU A 5 -1.17 8.27 27.27
N THR A 6 -0.11 7.49 27.41
CA THR A 6 1.17 7.93 27.98
C THR A 6 2.23 8.00 26.90
N GLY A 7 2.90 9.16 26.77
CA GLY A 7 4.04 9.37 25.88
C GLY A 7 5.37 9.20 26.60
N ASP A 8 6.42 8.78 25.89
CA ASP A 8 7.79 8.85 26.38
C ASP A 8 8.26 10.32 26.42
N ARG A 9 9.36 10.59 27.16
CA ARG A 9 9.93 11.94 27.30
C ARG A 9 10.35 12.59 25.97
N GLY A 10 10.43 11.82 24.89
CA GLY A 10 10.75 12.28 23.55
C GLY A 10 9.54 12.42 22.62
N GLY A 11 8.32 12.10 23.07
CA GLY A 11 7.10 12.15 22.27
C GLY A 11 7.06 11.18 21.07
N ARG A 12 7.97 10.21 21.03
CA ARG A 12 8.12 9.29 19.90
C ARG A 12 7.29 8.03 20.01
N THR A 13 6.97 7.62 21.22
CA THR A 13 6.13 6.44 21.48
C THR A 13 4.99 6.77 22.41
N TRP A 14 3.81 6.29 22.08
CA TRP A 14 2.59 6.44 22.87
C TRP A 14 2.04 5.07 23.22
N ARG A 15 1.69 4.89 24.49
CA ARG A 15 1.08 3.66 24.97
C ARG A 15 -0.31 3.95 25.52
N LEU A 16 -1.27 3.10 25.14
CA LEU A 16 -2.60 3.11 25.70
C LEU A 16 -2.64 2.11 26.85
N ALA A 17 -3.02 2.55 28.03
CA ALA A 17 -3.10 1.68 29.21
C ALA A 17 -4.27 2.06 30.10
N ASP A 18 -4.81 1.07 30.79
CA ASP A 18 -5.77 1.29 31.86
C ASP A 18 -5.05 1.85 33.08
N THR A 19 -5.55 2.97 33.60
CA THR A 19 -4.97 3.63 34.79
C THR A 19 -6.05 4.14 35.71
N CYS A 20 -5.73 4.36 36.98
CA CYS A 20 -6.63 5.06 37.90
C CYS A 20 -6.42 6.59 37.78
N ALA A 21 -7.43 7.37 38.23
CA ALA A 21 -7.39 8.83 38.14
C ALA A 21 -6.16 9.44 38.85
N ALA A 22 -5.76 8.89 39.99
CA ALA A 22 -4.59 9.35 40.76
C ALA A 22 -3.27 9.08 39.98
N CYS A 23 -3.14 7.91 39.37
CA CYS A 23 -1.96 7.57 38.55
C CYS A 23 -1.91 8.42 37.27
N ALA A 24 -3.05 8.67 36.61
CA ALA A 24 -3.11 9.53 35.44
C ALA A 24 -2.68 10.98 35.76
N ALA A 25 -3.08 11.50 36.91
CA ALA A 25 -2.72 12.84 37.36
C ALA A 25 -1.24 12.96 37.79
N ALA A 26 -0.65 11.87 38.28
CA ALA A 26 0.75 11.85 38.75
C ALA A 26 1.78 11.65 37.62
N THR A 27 1.33 11.26 36.42
CA THR A 27 2.23 10.95 35.29
C THR A 27 2.26 12.14 34.32
N SER A 28 3.42 12.79 34.20
CA SER A 28 3.65 13.81 33.17
C SER A 28 3.53 13.19 31.77
N HIS A 29 2.96 13.93 30.83
CA HIS A 29 2.69 13.48 29.45
C HIS A 29 1.61 12.39 29.31
N THR A 30 0.59 12.45 30.16
CA THR A 30 -0.58 11.56 30.11
C THR A 30 -1.80 12.33 29.68
N ALA A 31 -2.52 11.84 28.67
CA ALA A 31 -3.82 12.34 28.23
C ALA A 31 -4.89 11.28 28.53
N VAL A 32 -5.93 11.66 29.28
CA VAL A 32 -7.07 10.78 29.55
C VAL A 32 -8.01 10.78 28.35
N VAL A 33 -8.38 9.57 27.86
CA VAL A 33 -9.34 9.43 26.77
C VAL A 33 -10.74 9.69 27.32
N PRO A 34 -11.51 10.65 26.79
CA PRO A 34 -12.85 10.93 27.24
C PRO A 34 -13.80 9.71 27.05
N ASP A 35 -14.64 9.46 28.04
CA ASP A 35 -15.63 8.36 28.01
C ASP A 35 -16.58 8.40 26.81
N THR A 36 -16.82 9.57 26.25
CA THR A 36 -17.64 9.77 25.04
C THR A 36 -17.07 9.02 23.82
N LEU A 37 -15.77 8.73 23.79
CA LEU A 37 -15.15 7.94 22.72
C LEU A 37 -15.28 6.43 22.96
N LEU A 38 -15.60 6.02 24.19
CA LEU A 38 -15.74 4.61 24.58
C LEU A 38 -17.21 4.15 24.60
N SER A 39 -18.16 5.09 24.60
CA SER A 39 -19.60 4.81 24.64
C SER A 39 -20.16 4.66 23.22
N SER A 40 -19.66 3.72 22.44
CA SER A 40 -20.47 3.18 21.35
C SER A 40 -21.52 2.25 21.96
N PRO A 41 -22.82 2.40 21.68
CA PRO A 41 -23.85 1.51 22.17
C PRO A 41 -23.49 0.09 21.69
N ARG A 42 -23.39 -0.82 22.67
CA ARG A 42 -23.17 -2.25 22.42
C ARG A 42 -24.25 -2.73 21.46
N PRO A 43 -23.94 -3.18 20.24
CA PRO A 43 -24.95 -3.69 19.34
C PRO A 43 -25.58 -4.93 20.00
N GLN A 44 -26.89 -4.91 20.25
CA GLN A 44 -27.65 -6.12 20.49
C GLN A 44 -27.38 -7.08 19.33
N PRO A 45 -27.27 -8.40 19.57
CA PRO A 45 -27.12 -9.36 18.50
C PRO A 45 -28.41 -9.41 17.67
N ALA A 46 -28.52 -8.49 16.72
CA ALA A 46 -29.47 -8.62 15.63
C ALA A 46 -28.95 -9.74 14.73
N ALA A 47 -29.89 -10.60 14.30
CA ALA A 47 -29.63 -11.65 13.32
C ALA A 47 -28.75 -11.13 12.17
N PRO A 48 -27.83 -11.97 11.62
CA PRO A 48 -26.86 -11.52 10.64
C PRO A 48 -27.59 -10.88 9.45
N PRO A 49 -27.37 -9.59 9.15
CA PRO A 49 -27.89 -9.04 7.92
C PRO A 49 -27.24 -9.81 6.77
N ARG A 50 -28.09 -10.39 5.94
CA ARG A 50 -27.69 -10.92 4.63
C ARG A 50 -26.79 -9.88 3.96
N SER A 51 -25.59 -10.31 3.63
CA SER A 51 -24.55 -9.53 2.97
C SER A 51 -25.14 -8.58 1.92
N ALA A 52 -25.37 -7.32 2.31
CA ALA A 52 -25.54 -6.25 1.34
C ALA A 52 -24.21 -6.17 0.58
N ALA A 53 -24.29 -6.26 -0.74
CA ALA A 53 -23.14 -6.14 -1.63
C ALA A 53 -22.36 -4.88 -1.24
N ARG A 54 -21.17 -5.07 -0.62
CA ARG A 54 -20.25 -3.96 -0.33
C ARG A 54 -19.93 -3.34 -1.68
N THR A 55 -20.34 -2.11 -1.87
CA THR A 55 -20.02 -1.32 -3.04
C THR A 55 -18.51 -1.37 -3.25
N GLY A 56 -18.05 -1.70 -4.46
CA GLY A 56 -16.66 -2.00 -4.79
C GLY A 56 -15.63 -0.92 -4.38
N LEU A 57 -16.07 0.33 -4.15
CA LEU A 57 -15.26 1.46 -3.68
C LEU A 57 -14.72 1.29 -2.25
N GLY A 58 -15.46 0.67 -1.33
CA GLY A 58 -15.00 0.47 0.04
C GLY A 58 -13.88 -0.58 0.16
N THR A 59 -13.94 -1.63 -0.67
CA THR A 59 -12.92 -2.70 -0.66
C THR A 59 -11.60 -2.26 -1.26
N GLU A 60 -11.62 -1.45 -2.32
CA GLU A 60 -10.42 -0.92 -2.97
C GLU A 60 -9.69 0.08 -2.08
N PHE A 61 -10.42 0.89 -1.31
CA PHE A 61 -9.83 1.77 -0.31
C PHE A 61 -9.09 0.97 0.76
N ASP A 62 -9.69 -0.09 1.30
CA ASP A 62 -9.07 -0.95 2.30
C ASP A 62 -7.79 -1.62 1.78
N GLU A 63 -7.77 -2.06 0.52
CA GLU A 63 -6.63 -2.71 -0.12
C GLU A 63 -5.47 -1.73 -0.33
N ARG A 64 -5.77 -0.50 -0.75
CA ARG A 64 -4.80 0.58 -0.94
C ARG A 64 -4.14 0.99 0.38
N VAL A 65 -4.93 1.24 1.42
CA VAL A 65 -4.42 1.60 2.76
C VAL A 65 -3.46 0.53 3.24
N ARG A 66 -3.80 -0.72 3.08
CA ARG A 66 -2.96 -1.84 3.49
C ARG A 66 -1.65 -1.93 2.73
N VAL A 67 -1.69 -1.73 1.42
CA VAL A 67 -0.45 -1.70 0.64
C VAL A 67 0.43 -0.53 1.06
N ARG A 68 -0.16 0.63 1.36
CA ARG A 68 0.56 1.79 1.88
C ARG A 68 1.23 1.49 3.24
N GLU A 69 0.51 0.90 4.18
CA GLU A 69 1.06 0.48 5.48
C GLU A 69 2.24 -0.49 5.30
N MET A 70 2.09 -1.47 4.41
CA MET A 70 3.15 -2.44 4.14
C MET A 70 4.36 -1.81 3.44
N LEU A 71 4.15 -0.88 2.52
CA LEU A 71 5.25 -0.13 1.88
C LEU A 71 6.00 0.72 2.92
N THR A 72 5.29 1.38 3.82
CA THR A 72 5.88 2.16 4.92
C THR A 72 6.71 1.27 5.85
N TYR A 73 6.16 0.11 6.23
CA TYR A 73 6.89 -0.89 7.01
C TYR A 73 8.18 -1.34 6.29
N LEU A 74 8.09 -1.74 5.01
CA LEU A 74 9.26 -2.17 4.23
C LEU A 74 10.29 -1.05 4.04
N GLY A 75 9.83 0.20 3.96
CA GLY A 75 10.70 1.38 3.91
C GLY A 75 11.52 1.58 5.18
N ALA A 76 11.03 1.07 6.32
CA ALA A 76 11.74 1.11 7.60
C ALA A 76 12.55 -0.17 7.88
N ALA A 77 12.01 -1.34 7.51
CA ALA A 77 12.59 -2.64 7.82
C ALA A 77 13.75 -3.05 6.89
N LEU A 78 13.72 -2.59 5.63
CA LEU A 78 14.76 -2.91 4.65
C LEU A 78 15.83 -1.81 4.58
N PRO A 79 17.08 -2.15 4.27
CA PRO A 79 18.12 -1.17 4.00
C PRO A 79 17.68 -0.12 2.96
N ARG A 80 18.13 1.13 3.12
CA ARG A 80 17.68 2.26 2.29
C ARG A 80 17.75 1.98 0.80
N PHE A 81 18.84 1.37 0.34
CA PHE A 81 19.11 1.13 -1.08
C PHE A 81 18.78 -0.30 -1.53
N THR A 82 17.93 -1.01 -0.78
CA THR A 82 17.36 -2.27 -1.27
C THR A 82 16.70 -2.04 -2.62
N SER A 83 17.04 -2.87 -3.60
CA SER A 83 16.61 -2.68 -4.99
C SER A 83 15.08 -2.64 -5.12
N PRO A 84 14.52 -1.86 -6.06
CA PRO A 84 13.08 -1.80 -6.30
C PRO A 84 12.47 -3.16 -6.61
N ALA A 85 13.22 -4.04 -7.27
CA ALA A 85 12.78 -5.40 -7.56
C ALA A 85 12.65 -6.24 -6.29
N ALA A 86 13.64 -6.15 -5.38
CA ALA A 86 13.59 -6.82 -4.07
C ALA A 86 12.47 -6.26 -3.20
N ARG A 87 12.23 -4.93 -3.20
CA ARG A 87 11.10 -4.32 -2.48
C ARG A 87 9.74 -4.79 -3.00
N LEU A 88 9.55 -4.89 -4.33
CA LEU A 88 8.33 -5.46 -4.91
C LEU A 88 8.14 -6.93 -4.54
N LEU A 89 9.23 -7.71 -4.52
CA LEU A 89 9.22 -9.10 -4.08
C LEU A 89 8.87 -9.19 -2.59
N GLY A 90 9.53 -8.40 -1.75
CA GLY A 90 9.28 -8.31 -0.32
C GLY A 90 7.83 -7.96 0.00
N LEU A 91 7.25 -6.98 -0.70
CA LEU A 91 5.84 -6.62 -0.56
C LEU A 91 4.91 -7.81 -0.84
N GLN A 92 5.16 -8.55 -1.93
CA GLN A 92 4.35 -9.73 -2.25
C GLN A 92 4.54 -10.86 -1.23
N CYS A 93 5.73 -11.03 -0.69
CA CYS A 93 5.99 -11.96 0.40
C CYS A 93 5.23 -11.55 1.66
N ALA A 94 5.34 -10.31 2.12
CA ALA A 94 4.68 -9.80 3.31
C ALA A 94 3.16 -9.93 3.25
N LEU A 95 2.54 -9.55 2.12
CA LEU A 95 1.09 -9.62 1.94
C LEU A 95 0.56 -11.06 1.77
N ARG A 96 1.42 -12.05 1.54
CA ARG A 96 1.03 -13.47 1.33
C ARG A 96 1.49 -14.39 2.44
N ALA A 97 2.28 -13.90 3.38
CA ALA A 97 2.75 -14.68 4.52
C ALA A 97 1.56 -15.25 5.33
N ASP A 98 1.72 -16.45 5.85
CA ASP A 98 0.81 -16.97 6.86
C ASP A 98 1.20 -16.45 8.27
N THR A 99 0.47 -16.86 9.29
CA THR A 99 0.74 -16.46 10.67
C THR A 99 2.06 -16.99 11.25
N ARG A 100 2.73 -17.90 10.55
CA ARG A 100 4.04 -18.45 10.90
C ARG A 100 5.16 -17.88 10.03
N GLY A 101 4.85 -16.92 9.15
CA GLY A 101 5.79 -16.32 8.23
C GLY A 101 6.07 -17.12 6.96
N HIS A 102 5.42 -18.24 6.75
CA HIS A 102 5.65 -19.01 5.54
C HIS A 102 4.96 -18.37 4.34
N VAL A 103 5.69 -18.26 3.25
CA VAL A 103 5.24 -17.70 1.98
C VAL A 103 5.44 -18.73 0.87
N ARG A 104 4.40 -18.88 0.05
CA ARG A 104 4.45 -19.68 -1.17
C ARG A 104 4.11 -18.80 -2.35
N LEU A 105 5.09 -18.54 -3.22
CA LEU A 105 4.87 -17.74 -4.43
C LEU A 105 4.79 -18.67 -5.65
N PRO A 106 3.64 -18.63 -6.37
CA PRO A 106 3.51 -19.37 -7.63
C PRO A 106 4.53 -18.86 -8.68
N ALA A 107 5.13 -19.76 -9.43
CA ALA A 107 6.07 -19.39 -10.49
C ALA A 107 5.43 -18.46 -11.56
N GLY A 108 4.12 -18.58 -11.77
CA GLY A 108 3.37 -17.69 -12.65
C GLY A 108 3.35 -16.24 -12.15
N LEU A 109 3.26 -16.02 -10.83
CA LEU A 109 3.33 -14.69 -10.23
C LEU A 109 4.70 -14.05 -10.47
N LEU A 110 5.80 -14.78 -10.17
CA LEU A 110 7.16 -14.29 -10.39
C LEU A 110 7.43 -13.98 -11.87
N ARG A 111 6.86 -14.78 -12.77
CA ARG A 111 6.93 -14.53 -14.23
C ARG A 111 6.18 -13.26 -14.61
N GLY A 112 4.95 -13.07 -14.11
CA GLY A 112 4.15 -11.86 -14.35
C GLY A 112 4.81 -10.60 -13.79
N MET A 113 5.53 -10.72 -12.68
CA MET A 113 6.35 -9.64 -12.12
C MET A 113 7.70 -9.46 -12.84
N ARG A 114 8.07 -10.34 -13.75
CA ARG A 114 9.40 -10.40 -14.39
C ARG A 114 10.55 -10.59 -13.39
N LEU A 115 10.29 -11.29 -12.30
CA LEU A 115 11.27 -11.57 -11.25
C LEU A 115 11.68 -13.04 -11.20
N ARG A 116 11.20 -13.85 -12.15
CA ARG A 116 11.57 -15.27 -12.23
C ARG A 116 13.05 -15.41 -12.62
N GLY A 117 13.78 -16.25 -11.89
CA GLY A 117 15.21 -16.53 -12.16
C GLY A 117 16.19 -15.56 -11.48
N HIS A 118 15.71 -14.45 -10.93
CA HIS A 118 16.51 -13.47 -10.21
C HIS A 118 16.80 -13.93 -8.77
N ARG A 119 17.81 -14.81 -8.61
CA ARG A 119 18.22 -15.31 -7.29
C ARG A 119 18.80 -14.21 -6.40
N GLU A 120 19.43 -13.23 -7.00
CA GLU A 120 20.01 -12.05 -6.35
C GLU A 120 19.01 -11.30 -5.49
N LEU A 121 17.74 -11.23 -5.88
CA LEU A 121 16.70 -10.54 -5.11
C LEU A 121 16.38 -11.23 -3.79
N TRP A 122 16.39 -12.57 -3.80
CA TRP A 122 16.21 -13.37 -2.61
C TRP A 122 17.41 -13.25 -1.67
N GLN A 123 18.61 -13.24 -2.24
CA GLN A 123 19.85 -13.05 -1.49
C GLN A 123 19.89 -11.65 -0.85
N GLU A 124 19.47 -10.61 -1.57
CA GLU A 124 19.39 -9.25 -1.08
C GLU A 124 18.47 -9.15 0.15
N LEU A 125 17.28 -9.75 0.09
CA LEU A 125 16.34 -9.78 1.23
C LEU A 125 16.84 -10.67 2.39
N ALA A 126 17.55 -11.75 2.09
CA ALA A 126 18.16 -12.62 3.09
C ALA A 126 19.35 -11.94 3.79
N HIS A 127 20.21 -11.25 3.05
CA HIS A 127 21.30 -10.46 3.62
C HIS A 127 20.79 -9.30 4.50
N ALA A 128 19.61 -8.75 4.18
CA ALA A 128 18.93 -7.79 5.03
C ALA A 128 18.37 -8.41 6.32
N GLY A 129 18.51 -9.73 6.51
CA GLY A 129 17.95 -10.44 7.67
C GLY A 129 16.41 -10.51 7.68
N TRP A 130 15.75 -10.19 6.56
CA TRP A 130 14.30 -10.06 6.49
C TRP A 130 13.57 -11.37 6.17
N LEU A 131 14.25 -12.29 5.43
CA LEU A 131 13.72 -13.64 5.13
C LEU A 131 14.82 -14.70 5.18
N GLU A 132 14.40 -15.95 5.38
CA GLU A 132 15.29 -17.11 5.18
C GLU A 132 15.57 -17.33 3.70
N PRO A 133 16.81 -17.69 3.33
CA PRO A 133 17.14 -18.03 1.94
C PRO A 133 16.19 -19.13 1.42
N PRO A 134 15.68 -19.02 0.18
CA PRO A 134 14.80 -20.04 -0.37
C PRO A 134 15.56 -21.36 -0.54
N ASP A 135 14.87 -22.47 -0.26
CA ASP A 135 15.40 -23.79 -0.60
C ASP A 135 15.39 -23.96 -2.13
N VAL A 136 16.60 -24.02 -2.70
CA VAL A 136 16.82 -24.13 -4.15
C VAL A 136 16.33 -25.47 -4.73
N ARG A 137 16.16 -26.49 -3.88
CA ARG A 137 15.73 -27.83 -4.29
C ARG A 137 14.21 -27.96 -4.42
N SER A 138 13.45 -27.03 -3.88
CA SER A 138 12.01 -27.08 -3.95
C SER A 138 11.47 -26.56 -5.29
N PRO A 139 10.57 -27.28 -5.98
CA PRO A 139 9.93 -26.80 -7.21
C PRO A 139 8.99 -25.61 -6.96
N LEU A 140 8.55 -25.42 -5.72
CA LEU A 140 7.77 -24.29 -5.27
C LEU A 140 8.69 -23.35 -4.50
N MET A 141 8.71 -22.07 -4.88
CA MET A 141 9.45 -21.05 -4.15
C MET A 141 8.78 -20.83 -2.78
N GLN A 142 9.35 -21.46 -1.76
CA GLN A 142 8.92 -21.34 -0.38
C GLN A 142 10.00 -20.58 0.39
N VAL A 143 9.59 -19.60 1.16
CA VAL A 143 10.46 -18.82 2.04
C VAL A 143 9.75 -18.57 3.36
N ARG A 144 10.51 -18.25 4.40
CA ARG A 144 10.00 -17.84 5.68
C ARG A 144 10.47 -16.43 6.00
N LEU A 145 9.54 -15.57 6.41
CA LEU A 145 9.84 -14.24 6.91
C LEU A 145 10.34 -14.34 8.34
N LEU A 146 11.38 -13.59 8.66
CA LEU A 146 12.03 -13.59 9.99
C LEU A 146 11.49 -12.47 10.89
N ASP A 147 10.92 -11.41 10.30
CA ASP A 147 10.44 -10.26 11.04
C ASP A 147 9.05 -10.52 11.63
N ALA A 148 8.99 -10.52 12.98
CA ALA A 148 7.76 -10.73 13.74
C ALA A 148 6.70 -9.65 13.48
N ALA A 149 7.10 -8.39 13.17
CA ALA A 149 6.16 -7.31 12.92
C ALA A 149 5.27 -7.55 11.70
N VAL A 150 5.75 -8.32 10.71
CA VAL A 150 4.92 -8.74 9.56
C VAL A 150 3.90 -9.79 9.98
N LEU A 151 4.21 -10.60 10.99
CA LEU A 151 3.38 -11.71 11.42
C LEU A 151 2.18 -11.26 12.26
N ASP A 152 2.32 -10.15 12.99
CA ASP A 152 1.30 -9.56 13.85
C ASP A 152 0.21 -8.81 13.09
N GLN A 153 0.20 -8.88 11.76
CA GLN A 153 -0.83 -8.24 10.96
C GLN A 153 -2.22 -8.82 11.26
N ALA A 154 -3.05 -7.99 11.88
CA ALA A 154 -4.38 -8.34 12.40
C ALA A 154 -5.42 -8.78 11.36
N LEU A 155 -5.09 -8.83 10.07
CA LEU A 155 -6.08 -9.06 9.02
C LEU A 155 -6.13 -10.48 8.52
N GLY A 156 -7.37 -10.89 8.28
CA GLY A 156 -7.68 -12.18 7.70
C GLY A 156 -6.97 -12.42 6.35
N ARG A 157 -6.62 -13.66 6.07
CA ARG A 157 -5.91 -14.12 4.85
C ARG A 157 -6.53 -13.61 3.55
N CYS A 158 -7.86 -13.48 3.48
CA CYS A 158 -8.55 -12.99 2.27
C CYS A 158 -8.26 -11.52 1.99
N ALA A 159 -8.27 -10.66 3.03
CA ALA A 159 -7.97 -9.23 2.88
C ALA A 159 -6.53 -9.00 2.41
N ARG A 160 -5.57 -9.74 2.99
CA ARG A 160 -4.15 -9.67 2.57
C ARG A 160 -3.95 -10.11 1.12
N ARG A 161 -4.63 -11.18 0.68
CA ARG A 161 -4.57 -11.64 -0.72
C ARG A 161 -5.14 -10.62 -1.69
N ARG A 162 -6.24 -9.93 -1.33
CA ARG A 162 -6.79 -8.85 -2.16
C ARG A 162 -5.81 -7.69 -2.27
N ALA A 163 -5.22 -7.24 -1.15
CA ALA A 163 -4.18 -6.22 -1.16
C ALA A 163 -2.96 -6.63 -2.01
N ALA A 164 -2.52 -7.89 -1.91
CA ALA A 164 -1.45 -8.43 -2.74
C ALA A 164 -1.80 -8.45 -4.24
N HIS A 165 -3.07 -8.67 -4.58
CA HIS A 165 -3.55 -8.60 -5.96
C HIS A 165 -3.62 -7.14 -6.44
N TRP A 166 -4.18 -6.24 -5.63
CA TRP A 166 -4.23 -4.81 -5.93
C TRP A 166 -2.82 -4.24 -6.18
N ALA A 167 -1.83 -4.63 -5.38
CA ALA A 167 -0.44 -4.19 -5.55
C ALA A 167 0.20 -4.61 -6.89
N LEU A 168 -0.35 -5.61 -7.59
CA LEU A 168 0.10 -5.99 -8.94
C LEU A 168 -0.50 -5.10 -10.03
N TYR A 169 -1.72 -4.59 -9.79
CA TYR A 169 -2.52 -3.81 -10.72
C TYR A 169 -3.15 -2.61 -10.02
N PRO A 170 -2.33 -1.64 -9.57
CA PRO A 170 -2.82 -0.53 -8.76
C PRO A 170 -3.68 0.40 -9.62
N ALA A 171 -4.99 0.38 -9.40
CA ALA A 171 -5.89 1.34 -10.03
C ALA A 171 -5.79 2.71 -9.33
N PRO A 172 -5.97 3.83 -10.05
CA PRO A 172 -6.23 3.95 -11.49
C PRO A 172 -4.97 4.02 -12.37
N LEU A 173 -3.78 3.81 -11.80
CA LEU A 173 -2.50 3.91 -12.49
C LEU A 173 -2.15 2.57 -13.17
N ALA A 174 -2.69 2.35 -14.36
CA ALA A 174 -2.31 1.19 -15.18
C ALA A 174 -0.93 1.42 -15.80
N LEU A 175 0.03 0.55 -15.48
CA LEU A 175 1.35 0.58 -16.08
C LEU A 175 1.45 -0.47 -17.17
N PRO A 176 1.95 -0.09 -18.38
CA PRO A 176 2.44 -1.07 -19.34
C PRO A 176 3.62 -1.85 -18.72
N PRO A 177 4.06 -2.95 -19.32
CA PRO A 177 5.22 -3.70 -18.86
C PRO A 177 6.45 -2.77 -18.71
N ALA A 178 6.81 -2.45 -17.47
CA ALA A 178 7.84 -1.48 -17.13
C ALA A 178 8.92 -2.11 -16.22
N PRO A 179 10.13 -1.51 -16.15
CA PRO A 179 11.16 -1.88 -15.20
C PRO A 179 10.66 -1.83 -13.74
N PRO A 180 11.23 -2.64 -12.84
CA PRO A 180 10.80 -2.70 -11.42
C PRO A 180 10.79 -1.34 -10.73
N ALA A 181 11.75 -0.45 -11.02
CA ALA A 181 11.79 0.88 -10.46
C ALA A 181 10.53 1.70 -10.77
N LEU A 182 10.13 1.78 -12.05
CA LEU A 182 8.91 2.47 -12.45
C LEU A 182 7.65 1.84 -11.84
N ARG A 183 7.61 0.50 -11.79
CA ARG A 183 6.49 -0.23 -11.19
C ARG A 183 6.34 0.07 -9.71
N LEU A 184 7.45 0.09 -8.96
CA LEU A 184 7.43 0.43 -7.55
C LEU A 184 7.01 1.88 -7.33
N THR A 185 7.56 2.83 -8.11
CA THR A 185 7.18 4.24 -8.03
C THR A 185 5.68 4.44 -8.27
N VAL A 186 5.13 3.83 -9.32
CA VAL A 186 3.67 3.90 -9.58
C VAL A 186 2.85 3.30 -8.45
N LEU A 187 3.29 2.17 -7.90
CA LEU A 187 2.60 1.54 -6.78
C LEU A 187 2.61 2.44 -5.55
N VAL A 188 3.75 3.07 -5.24
CA VAL A 188 3.88 4.03 -4.14
C VAL A 188 2.96 5.23 -4.36
N LEU A 189 2.96 5.83 -5.55
CA LEU A 189 2.05 6.94 -5.87
C LEU A 189 0.59 6.54 -5.73
N ALA A 190 0.19 5.38 -6.29
CA ALA A 190 -1.17 4.87 -6.19
C ALA A 190 -1.60 4.61 -4.75
N ALA A 191 -0.70 4.09 -3.91
CA ALA A 191 -0.96 3.85 -2.50
C ALA A 191 -1.13 5.15 -1.69
N HIS A 192 -0.51 6.25 -2.12
CA HIS A 192 -0.59 7.58 -1.48
C HIS A 192 -1.68 8.48 -2.08
N MET A 193 -2.45 8.00 -3.04
CA MET A 193 -3.56 8.77 -3.58
C MET A 193 -4.62 9.06 -2.51
N CYS A 194 -5.02 10.32 -2.40
CA CYS A 194 -6.15 10.75 -1.58
C CYS A 194 -7.47 10.65 -2.36
N ALA A 195 -8.60 10.63 -1.64
CA ALA A 195 -9.91 10.69 -2.28
C ALA A 195 -10.16 12.02 -3.01
N ASN A 196 -9.44 13.06 -2.61
CA ASN A 196 -9.49 14.40 -3.22
C ASN A 196 -8.55 14.48 -4.42
N ALA A 197 -8.83 15.39 -5.35
CA ALA A 197 -8.12 15.52 -6.63
C ALA A 197 -6.63 15.90 -6.52
N ALA A 198 -6.19 16.46 -5.40
CA ALA A 198 -4.81 16.80 -5.13
C ALA A 198 -4.12 15.63 -4.42
N HIS A 199 -3.19 14.98 -5.12
CA HIS A 199 -2.37 13.91 -4.57
C HIS A 199 -1.00 14.48 -4.26
N SER A 200 -0.55 14.32 -3.00
CA SER A 200 0.76 14.80 -2.58
C SER A 200 1.42 13.89 -1.56
N ALA A 201 2.73 13.94 -1.47
CA ALA A 201 3.55 13.30 -0.45
C ALA A 201 4.93 13.98 -0.39
N ASP A 202 5.60 13.83 0.73
CA ASP A 202 6.97 14.28 0.93
C ASP A 202 7.96 13.53 0.02
N MET A 203 8.91 14.25 -0.58
CA MET A 203 9.89 13.69 -1.53
C MET A 203 10.79 12.64 -0.86
N ASP A 204 11.23 12.89 0.35
CA ASP A 204 12.08 11.95 1.09
C ASP A 204 11.32 10.67 1.45
N VAL A 205 10.02 10.79 1.76
CA VAL A 205 9.15 9.63 1.97
C VAL A 205 9.03 8.81 0.69
N LEU A 206 8.73 9.43 -0.45
CA LEU A 206 8.65 8.74 -1.74
C LEU A 206 9.97 8.07 -2.11
N ALA A 207 11.08 8.78 -1.96
CA ALA A 207 12.42 8.28 -2.25
C ALA A 207 12.77 7.07 -1.38
N ARG A 208 12.48 7.12 -0.09
CA ARG A 208 12.72 6.02 0.86
C ARG A 208 11.89 4.79 0.53
N LEU A 209 10.60 4.97 0.24
CA LEU A 209 9.71 3.86 -0.12
C LEU A 209 10.12 3.18 -1.42
N CYS A 210 10.64 3.95 -2.38
CA CYS A 210 11.14 3.44 -3.66
C CYS A 210 12.57 2.86 -3.58
N GLY A 211 13.33 3.11 -2.49
CA GLY A 211 14.73 2.72 -2.37
C GLY A 211 15.68 3.54 -3.26
N HIS A 212 15.34 4.80 -3.50
CA HIS A 212 16.06 5.73 -4.37
C HIS A 212 16.52 6.99 -3.62
N SER A 213 17.38 7.79 -4.28
CA SER A 213 17.60 9.16 -3.86
C SER A 213 16.45 10.06 -4.33
N PRO A 214 16.26 11.26 -3.73
CA PRO A 214 15.28 12.25 -4.21
C PRO A 214 15.47 12.59 -5.70
N GLN A 215 16.71 12.74 -6.15
CA GLN A 215 17.01 13.00 -7.56
C GLN A 215 16.55 11.87 -8.47
N GLN A 216 16.89 10.61 -8.15
CA GLN A 216 16.46 9.43 -8.92
C GLN A 216 14.94 9.30 -8.92
N THR A 217 14.28 9.66 -7.81
CA THR A 217 12.82 9.67 -7.73
C THR A 217 12.24 10.70 -8.70
N GLY A 218 12.79 11.91 -8.76
CA GLY A 218 12.41 12.93 -9.74
C GLY A 218 12.55 12.44 -11.19
N GLU A 219 13.68 11.82 -11.53
CA GLU A 219 13.91 11.24 -12.86
C GLU A 219 12.86 10.16 -13.21
N LEU A 220 12.44 9.36 -12.24
CA LEU A 220 11.38 8.36 -12.44
C LEU A 220 10.02 9.02 -12.64
N LEU A 221 9.71 10.09 -11.91
CA LEU A 221 8.48 10.88 -12.10
C LEU A 221 8.44 11.51 -13.49
N ASP A 222 9.56 12.08 -13.99
CA ASP A 222 9.68 12.59 -15.34
C ASP A 222 9.42 11.51 -16.39
N ARG A 223 9.97 10.31 -16.19
CA ARG A 223 9.71 9.16 -17.07
C ARG A 223 8.24 8.73 -17.04
N LEU A 224 7.56 8.82 -15.89
CA LEU A 224 6.12 8.53 -15.79
C LEU A 224 5.28 9.58 -16.55
N VAL A 225 5.70 10.84 -16.59
CA VAL A 225 5.07 11.88 -17.44
C VAL A 225 5.33 11.59 -18.91
N ALA A 226 6.57 11.28 -19.29
CA ALA A 226 6.94 10.94 -20.66
C ALA A 226 6.16 9.72 -21.20
N THR A 227 5.90 8.72 -20.36
CA THR A 227 5.07 7.54 -20.70
C THR A 227 3.55 7.78 -20.57
N ARG A 228 3.14 9.00 -20.25
CA ARG A 228 1.73 9.39 -20.02
C ARG A 228 1.03 8.60 -18.91
N THR A 229 1.78 8.01 -18.01
CA THR A 229 1.24 7.39 -16.79
C THR A 229 0.82 8.44 -15.79
N LEU A 230 1.55 9.55 -15.72
CA LEU A 230 1.16 10.79 -15.05
C LEU A 230 0.91 11.89 -16.10
N ARG A 231 0.05 12.85 -15.76
CA ARG A 231 -0.15 14.07 -16.56
C ARG A 231 0.95 15.08 -16.29
N ALA A 232 1.25 15.31 -15.02
CA ALA A 232 2.26 16.24 -14.52
C ALA A 232 2.63 15.90 -13.10
N TRP A 233 3.76 16.40 -12.65
CA TRP A 233 4.15 16.44 -11.23
C TRP A 233 4.87 17.74 -10.94
N GLN A 234 4.90 18.15 -9.67
CA GLN A 234 5.57 19.35 -9.19
C GLN A 234 6.22 19.05 -7.84
N HIS A 235 7.38 19.64 -7.59
CA HIS A 235 8.08 19.59 -6.32
C HIS A 235 8.14 21.00 -5.73
N ASN A 236 7.50 21.19 -4.59
CA ASN A 236 7.65 22.39 -3.79
C ASN A 236 8.90 22.25 -2.92
N ARG A 237 9.97 22.99 -3.24
CA ARG A 237 11.24 22.91 -2.51
C ARG A 237 11.20 23.52 -1.12
N GLU A 238 10.22 24.39 -0.82
CA GLU A 238 10.09 25.00 0.51
C GLU A 238 9.49 24.03 1.51
N THR A 239 8.52 23.21 1.08
CA THR A 239 7.83 22.22 1.91
C THR A 239 8.31 20.79 1.69
N ASP A 240 9.22 20.59 0.73
CA ASP A 240 9.67 19.26 0.22
C ASP A 240 8.53 18.36 -0.26
N GLU A 241 7.38 18.96 -0.59
CA GLU A 241 6.17 18.25 -1.00
C GLU A 241 6.15 18.03 -2.52
N VAL A 242 5.90 16.80 -2.92
CA VAL A 242 5.67 16.41 -4.32
C VAL A 242 4.19 16.24 -4.56
N SER A 243 3.63 16.96 -5.52
CA SER A 243 2.26 16.77 -5.97
C SER A 243 2.23 16.18 -7.38
N TRP A 244 1.22 15.34 -7.67
CA TRP A 244 1.07 14.73 -8.99
C TRP A 244 -0.37 14.69 -9.47
N GLN A 245 -0.53 14.66 -10.78
CA GLN A 245 -1.82 14.64 -11.45
C GLN A 245 -1.95 13.40 -12.34
N LEU A 246 -3.12 12.79 -12.28
CA LEU A 246 -3.45 11.66 -13.17
C LEU A 246 -3.81 12.14 -14.58
N PRO A 247 -3.56 11.32 -15.61
CA PRO A 247 -4.10 11.57 -16.92
C PRO A 247 -5.64 11.56 -16.84
N GLN A 248 -6.26 12.56 -17.44
CA GLN A 248 -7.72 12.57 -17.53
C GLN A 248 -8.19 11.35 -18.35
N PRO A 249 -9.22 10.63 -17.89
CA PRO A 249 -9.80 9.58 -18.68
C PRO A 249 -10.26 10.22 -20.00
N ARG A 250 -9.74 9.74 -21.12
CA ARG A 250 -10.24 10.17 -22.43
C ARG A 250 -11.73 9.93 -22.43
N ALA A 251 -12.52 10.99 -22.53
CA ALA A 251 -13.95 10.87 -22.80
C ALA A 251 -14.07 9.96 -24.04
N ARG A 252 -14.55 8.73 -23.83
CA ARG A 252 -14.85 7.84 -24.95
C ARG A 252 -15.86 8.63 -25.78
N ALA A 253 -15.44 9.11 -26.95
CA ALA A 253 -16.36 9.67 -27.92
C ALA A 253 -17.49 8.65 -28.07
N ARG A 254 -18.69 8.99 -27.56
CA ARG A 254 -19.89 8.18 -27.82
C ARG A 254 -19.97 8.07 -29.34
N PRO A 255 -19.99 6.87 -29.90
CA PRO A 255 -20.25 6.76 -31.33
C PRO A 255 -21.57 7.49 -31.58
N ALA A 256 -21.53 8.47 -32.46
CA ALA A 256 -22.72 9.19 -32.88
C ALA A 256 -23.70 8.13 -33.42
N VAL A 257 -24.77 7.90 -32.68
CA VAL A 257 -25.86 7.02 -33.17
C VAL A 257 -26.44 7.72 -34.40
N PRO A 258 -26.32 7.13 -35.60
CA PRO A 258 -26.92 7.75 -36.78
C PRO A 258 -28.44 7.83 -36.56
N SER A 259 -28.94 9.06 -36.49
CA SER A 259 -30.36 9.33 -36.40
C SER A 259 -31.01 8.69 -37.64
N ARG A 260 -31.66 7.54 -37.50
CA ARG A 260 -32.57 6.99 -38.50
C ARG A 260 -33.70 7.99 -38.68
N ARG A 261 -33.63 8.80 -39.74
CA ARG A 261 -34.79 9.55 -40.23
C ARG A 261 -35.85 8.51 -40.56
N CYS A 262 -36.94 8.51 -39.81
CA CYS A 262 -38.19 7.85 -40.23
C CYS A 262 -38.61 8.51 -41.53
N GLN A 263 -38.44 7.81 -42.66
CA GLN A 263 -39.13 8.16 -43.90
C GLN A 263 -40.59 7.80 -43.67
N ALA A 264 -41.43 8.80 -43.67
CA ALA A 264 -42.87 8.63 -43.69
C ALA A 264 -43.29 7.98 -45.04
N PRO A 265 -44.21 7.04 -45.07
CA PRO A 265 -44.75 6.54 -46.32
C PRO A 265 -45.58 7.64 -46.99
N LEU A 266 -45.32 7.89 -48.26
CA LEU A 266 -46.14 8.70 -49.14
C LEU A 266 -47.45 7.93 -49.48
N PRO A 267 -48.56 8.68 -49.76
CA PRO A 267 -49.88 8.13 -49.98
C PRO A 267 -50.02 7.33 -51.31
#